data_beb8e0442e8fa53e003ce565ee93dc6f
#
_entry.id   beb8e0442e8fa53e003ce565ee93dc6f
#
_cell.length_a   1.000
_cell.length_b   1.000
_cell.length_c   1.000
_cell.angle_alpha   90.00
_cell.angle_beta   90.00
_cell.angle_gamma   90.00
#
_symmetry.space_group_name_H-M   'P 1'
#
loop_
_entity.id
_entity.type
_entity.pdbx_description
1 polymer ?
#
loop_
_entity_poly.entity_id
_entity_poly.type
_entity_poly.pdbx_seq_one_letter_code
_entity_poly.pdbx_strand_id
1 'polypeptide(L)'
;VQPATGLIDGYIRIITRLLDTGYAYVAGGNVYFDTSKLERYYIFNDHNEEDLAVGVREGVEEDTNKRNRNDFVLWFTKSKFEDQALKWDSPWGVGYPGWHIECSGISMKYNGEYLDLHCGGIDNAFPHHTNEIAQSESYLGHPWCPQWCHVAHLNTEGGKMSKSKGEFLTVSLLEQKGYDPLAYRFFCLQSHYRKSLVFTWENLDNAVAAYNKLLAKIAALTPGKGDVDPAALEELKTRFTKAMDNDLNTSMAVTVLYDVLKAKTTDATKLAALDSFDQVLGLKLTE
;
A
#
# COMPACT_ATOMS: atom_id res chain seq x y z
N VAL A 1 10.53 1.25 -10.26
CA VAL A 1 10.97 0.25 -9.26
C VAL A 1 12.46 0.43 -9.03
N GLN A 2 12.89 0.54 -7.77
CA GLN A 2 14.29 0.71 -7.39
C GLN A 2 14.73 -0.49 -6.54
N PRO A 3 15.84 -1.17 -6.90
CA PRO A 3 16.39 -2.21 -6.06
C PRO A 3 16.95 -1.64 -4.76
N ALA A 4 16.58 -2.23 -3.62
CA ALA A 4 17.09 -1.83 -2.30
C ALA A 4 18.62 -1.95 -2.21
N THR A 5 19.20 -2.94 -2.88
CA THR A 5 20.65 -3.21 -2.93
C THR A 5 21.48 -2.09 -3.57
N GLY A 6 20.88 -1.18 -4.31
CA GLY A 6 21.57 -0.06 -4.95
C GLY A 6 21.77 1.18 -4.04
N LEU A 7 21.40 1.11 -2.75
CA LEU A 7 21.40 2.29 -1.88
C LEU A 7 22.13 2.08 -0.54
N ILE A 8 23.02 1.13 -0.45
CA ILE A 8 23.71 0.75 0.80
C ILE A 8 24.43 1.93 1.45
N ASP A 9 25.20 2.72 0.70
CA ASP A 9 25.88 3.91 1.22
C ASP A 9 24.89 4.96 1.77
N GLY A 10 23.68 5.02 1.18
CA GLY A 10 22.59 5.87 1.65
C GLY A 10 22.10 5.46 3.03
N TYR A 11 21.88 4.16 3.23
CA TYR A 11 21.46 3.62 4.52
C TYR A 11 22.53 3.82 5.58
N ILE A 12 23.80 3.55 5.27
CA ILE A 12 24.91 3.76 6.19
C ILE A 12 24.97 5.24 6.63
N ARG A 13 24.79 6.18 5.71
CA ARG A 13 24.77 7.62 6.02
C ARG A 13 23.62 7.99 6.97
N ILE A 14 22.41 7.48 6.73
CA ILE A 14 21.25 7.73 7.59
C ILE A 14 21.49 7.16 8.98
N ILE A 15 21.96 5.92 9.07
CA ILE A 15 22.24 5.23 10.33
C ILE A 15 23.35 5.96 11.10
N THR A 16 24.42 6.40 10.43
CA THR A 16 25.50 7.17 11.06
C THR A 16 24.96 8.44 11.70
N ARG A 17 24.11 9.20 10.98
CA ARG A 17 23.50 10.40 11.56
C ARG A 17 22.60 10.09 12.75
N LEU A 18 21.82 9.02 12.71
CA LEU A 18 20.99 8.59 13.85
C LEU A 18 21.84 8.21 15.07
N LEU A 19 23.02 7.60 14.88
CA LEU A 19 23.99 7.35 15.94
C LEU A 19 24.57 8.66 16.51
N ASP A 20 24.99 9.58 15.64
CA ASP A 20 25.60 10.86 16.02
C ASP A 20 24.60 11.75 16.79
N THR A 21 23.31 11.66 16.46
CA THR A 21 22.24 12.44 17.12
C THR A 21 21.63 11.73 18.33
N GLY A 22 22.08 10.50 18.64
CA GLY A 22 21.67 9.74 19.82
C GLY A 22 20.34 9.00 19.70
N TYR A 23 19.77 8.90 18.49
CA TYR A 23 18.57 8.07 18.21
C TYR A 23 18.90 6.60 17.95
N ALA A 24 20.17 6.26 17.80
CA ALA A 24 20.59 4.88 17.58
C ALA A 24 21.76 4.52 18.49
N TYR A 25 21.99 3.22 18.67
CA TYR A 25 23.10 2.68 19.47
C TYR A 25 23.59 1.34 18.90
N VAL A 26 24.83 0.97 19.26
CA VAL A 26 25.41 -0.33 18.90
C VAL A 26 25.33 -1.25 20.12
N ALA A 27 24.84 -2.45 19.93
CA ALA A 27 24.83 -3.50 20.95
C ALA A 27 24.91 -4.89 20.31
N GLY A 28 25.65 -5.82 20.91
CA GLY A 28 25.82 -7.19 20.42
C GLY A 28 26.40 -7.31 18.99
N GLY A 29 26.91 -6.19 18.43
CA GLY A 29 27.42 -6.09 17.06
C GLY A 29 26.43 -5.46 16.09
N ASN A 30 25.15 -5.41 16.40
CA ASN A 30 24.11 -4.79 15.58
C ASN A 30 23.90 -3.31 15.92
N VAL A 31 23.30 -2.56 15.00
CA VAL A 31 22.86 -1.17 15.25
C VAL A 31 21.35 -1.15 15.43
N TYR A 32 20.89 -0.55 16.52
CA TYR A 32 19.47 -0.46 16.88
C TYR A 32 19.01 0.99 16.90
N PHE A 33 17.76 1.23 16.56
CA PHE A 33 17.04 2.47 16.85
C PHE A 33 16.53 2.43 18.28
N ASP A 34 16.73 3.52 19.03
CA ASP A 34 16.29 3.70 20.41
C ASP A 34 14.91 4.39 20.45
N THR A 35 13.86 3.59 20.57
CA THR A 35 12.48 4.09 20.56
C THR A 35 12.13 4.95 21.78
N SER A 36 12.91 4.88 22.88
CA SER A 36 12.71 5.69 24.08
C SER A 36 13.04 7.19 23.87
N LYS A 37 13.69 7.53 22.75
CA LYS A 37 14.03 8.91 22.39
C LYS A 37 12.87 9.66 21.73
N LEU A 38 11.80 8.97 21.37
CA LEU A 38 10.63 9.54 20.73
C LEU A 38 9.59 9.95 21.77
N GLU A 39 8.99 11.14 21.61
CA GLU A 39 7.85 11.56 22.43
C GLU A 39 6.64 10.64 22.20
N ARG A 40 6.44 10.19 20.96
CA ARG A 40 5.37 9.28 20.57
C ARG A 40 5.88 8.28 19.53
N TYR A 41 5.86 7.00 19.87
CA TYR A 41 6.24 5.92 18.95
C TYR A 41 5.04 5.34 18.21
N TYR A 42 3.93 5.07 18.92
CA TYR A 42 2.71 4.52 18.32
C TYR A 42 1.89 5.62 17.62
N ILE A 43 2.10 5.79 16.31
CA ILE A 43 1.49 6.88 15.53
C ILE A 43 0.10 6.50 15.05
N PHE A 44 -0.10 5.24 14.57
CA PHE A 44 -1.34 4.82 13.92
C PHE A 44 -2.36 4.18 14.86
N ASN A 45 -1.96 3.79 16.06
CA ASN A 45 -2.83 3.09 17.01
C ASN A 45 -2.61 3.64 18.41
N ASP A 46 -3.67 3.80 19.18
CA ASP A 46 -3.62 4.10 20.62
C ASP A 46 -3.32 2.82 21.43
N HIS A 47 -2.45 1.94 20.93
CA HIS A 47 -2.07 0.72 21.64
C HIS A 47 -1.24 1.06 22.86
N ASN A 48 -1.66 0.53 24.00
CA ASN A 48 -0.82 0.41 25.18
C ASN A 48 0.19 -0.72 24.94
N GLU A 49 1.36 -0.65 25.60
CA GLU A 49 2.39 -1.70 25.49
C GLU A 49 1.88 -3.12 25.80
N GLU A 50 0.81 -3.23 26.60
CA GLU A 50 0.14 -4.47 26.94
C GLU A 50 -0.63 -5.10 25.79
N ASP A 51 -1.23 -4.29 24.90
CA ASP A 51 -1.99 -4.79 23.73
C ASP A 51 -1.08 -5.41 22.67
N LEU A 52 0.19 -5.01 22.63
CA LEU A 52 1.19 -5.54 21.71
C LEU A 52 1.76 -6.90 22.10
N ALA A 53 1.53 -7.34 23.34
CA ALA A 53 1.88 -8.70 23.77
C ALA A 53 1.12 -9.77 22.96
N VAL A 54 -0.05 -9.42 22.41
CA VAL A 54 -0.90 -10.31 21.59
C VAL A 54 -0.42 -10.40 20.13
N GLY A 55 0.35 -9.42 19.65
CA GLY A 55 0.83 -9.33 18.25
C GLY A 55 2.26 -9.88 18.02
N VAL A 56 2.92 -10.39 19.04
CA VAL A 56 4.25 -11.02 18.89
C VAL A 56 4.07 -12.32 18.13
N ARG A 57 4.70 -12.41 16.94
CA ARG A 57 4.76 -13.68 16.20
C ARG A 57 5.30 -14.76 17.11
N GLU A 58 4.52 -15.83 17.30
CA GLU A 58 5.00 -17.03 18.01
C GLU A 58 6.36 -17.45 17.42
N GLY A 59 7.37 -17.60 18.29
CA GLY A 59 8.72 -18.02 17.91
C GLY A 59 9.74 -16.90 17.66
N VAL A 60 9.45 -15.64 17.99
CA VAL A 60 10.49 -14.60 18.04
C VAL A 60 11.15 -14.63 19.42
N GLU A 61 12.40 -15.12 19.47
CA GLU A 61 13.22 -15.02 20.67
C GLU A 61 13.46 -13.56 21.05
N GLU A 62 13.40 -13.25 22.34
CA GLU A 62 13.65 -11.93 22.87
C GLU A 62 15.12 -11.55 22.63
N ASP A 63 15.38 -10.47 21.91
CA ASP A 63 16.73 -9.97 21.66
C ASP A 63 17.22 -9.19 22.88
N THR A 64 18.02 -9.84 23.69
CA THR A 64 18.58 -9.32 24.96
C THR A 64 19.55 -8.13 24.75
N ASN A 65 19.96 -7.83 23.53
CA ASN A 65 20.80 -6.67 23.21
C ASN A 65 20.00 -5.34 23.12
N LYS A 66 18.67 -5.44 23.01
CA LYS A 66 17.81 -4.28 22.97
C LYS A 66 17.74 -3.58 24.33
N ARG A 67 17.78 -2.24 24.33
CA ARG A 67 17.54 -1.43 25.52
C ARG A 67 16.07 -1.36 25.87
N ASN A 68 15.21 -1.27 24.86
CA ASN A 68 13.76 -1.23 24.99
C ASN A 68 13.13 -2.31 24.10
N ARG A 69 12.00 -2.85 24.54
CA ARG A 69 11.31 -3.93 23.82
C ARG A 69 11.00 -3.58 22.36
N ASN A 70 10.64 -2.33 22.11
CA ASN A 70 10.24 -1.84 20.79
C ASN A 70 11.40 -1.40 19.90
N ASP A 71 12.63 -1.40 20.41
CA ASP A 71 13.80 -1.07 19.60
C ASP A 71 13.92 -2.05 18.43
N PHE A 72 14.38 -1.55 17.30
CA PHE A 72 14.47 -2.34 16.08
C PHE A 72 15.83 -2.16 15.41
N VAL A 73 16.25 -3.19 14.66
CA VAL A 73 17.57 -3.21 14.05
C VAL A 73 17.60 -2.35 12.80
N LEU A 74 18.60 -1.48 12.73
CA LEU A 74 18.93 -0.66 11.55
C LEU A 74 19.98 -1.34 10.66
N TRP A 75 20.96 -2.04 11.29
CA TRP A 75 22.00 -2.80 10.58
C TRP A 75 22.30 -4.08 11.34
N PHE A 76 22.23 -5.20 10.63
CA PHE A 76 22.57 -6.53 11.13
C PHE A 76 23.99 -6.89 10.78
N THR A 77 24.86 -7.14 11.76
CA THR A 77 26.12 -7.85 11.59
C THR A 77 26.02 -9.28 12.09
N LYS A 78 25.08 -9.54 13.01
CA LYS A 78 24.75 -10.85 13.55
C LYS A 78 23.24 -11.05 13.49
N SER A 79 22.81 -12.15 12.93
CA SER A 79 21.40 -12.56 12.90
C SER A 79 21.30 -14.07 12.95
N LYS A 80 20.10 -14.56 13.24
CA LYS A 80 19.79 -16.01 13.15
C LYS A 80 19.81 -16.54 11.72
N PHE A 81 19.90 -15.67 10.73
CA PHE A 81 20.03 -16.01 9.31
C PHE A 81 21.51 -15.93 8.90
N GLU A 82 22.33 -16.89 9.35
CA GLU A 82 23.78 -16.91 9.04
C GLU A 82 24.05 -17.04 7.54
N ASP A 83 23.14 -17.68 6.80
CA ASP A 83 23.22 -17.91 5.35
C ASP A 83 22.71 -16.75 4.50
N GLN A 84 22.57 -15.55 5.06
CA GLN A 84 22.17 -14.38 4.29
C GLN A 84 23.17 -14.13 3.15
N ALA A 85 22.69 -14.29 1.90
CA ALA A 85 23.52 -14.24 0.71
C ALA A 85 24.06 -12.84 0.39
N LEU A 86 23.27 -11.79 0.76
CA LEU A 86 23.61 -10.39 0.47
C LEU A 86 24.10 -9.72 1.75
N LYS A 87 25.39 -9.37 1.76
CA LYS A 87 26.05 -8.63 2.84
C LYS A 87 26.99 -7.60 2.23
N TRP A 88 27.18 -6.50 2.96
CA TRP A 88 28.04 -5.38 2.56
C TRP A 88 28.90 -4.91 3.72
N ASP A 89 30.02 -4.29 3.39
CA ASP A 89 30.87 -3.63 4.37
C ASP A 89 30.16 -2.41 4.97
N SER A 90 30.36 -2.18 6.27
CA SER A 90 29.90 -1.01 6.97
C SER A 90 30.86 -0.62 8.09
N PRO A 91 30.75 0.61 8.67
CA PRO A 91 31.54 1.01 9.84
C PRO A 91 31.35 0.10 11.07
N TRP A 92 30.27 -0.66 11.12
CA TRP A 92 29.91 -1.55 12.24
C TRP A 92 30.28 -3.00 11.99
N GLY A 93 30.74 -3.31 10.79
CA GLY A 93 31.09 -4.65 10.33
C GLY A 93 30.33 -5.08 9.08
N VAL A 94 30.72 -6.24 8.53
CA VAL A 94 30.04 -6.87 7.39
C VAL A 94 28.64 -7.30 7.79
N GLY A 95 27.63 -6.85 7.03
CA GLY A 95 26.24 -7.12 7.39
C GLY A 95 25.24 -6.64 6.33
N TYR A 96 24.01 -6.40 6.77
CA TYR A 96 22.93 -5.95 5.87
C TYR A 96 21.97 -5.01 6.61
N PRO A 97 21.25 -4.12 5.87
CA PRO A 97 20.30 -3.19 6.47
C PRO A 97 19.08 -3.91 7.05
N GLY A 98 18.46 -3.32 8.08
CA GLY A 98 17.12 -3.68 8.50
C GLY A 98 16.10 -3.32 7.41
N TRP A 99 14.96 -4.02 7.40
CA TRP A 99 13.93 -3.82 6.36
C TRP A 99 13.38 -2.38 6.32
N HIS A 100 13.20 -1.74 7.46
CA HIS A 100 12.57 -0.42 7.53
C HIS A 100 13.45 0.71 6.98
N ILE A 101 14.78 0.61 7.15
CA ILE A 101 15.71 1.65 6.67
C ILE A 101 15.80 1.67 5.14
N GLU A 102 15.52 0.55 4.47
CA GLU A 102 15.49 0.47 3.01
C GLU A 102 14.40 1.38 2.45
N CYS A 103 13.17 1.28 2.97
CA CYS A 103 12.04 2.09 2.52
C CYS A 103 12.25 3.58 2.82
N SER A 104 12.70 3.94 4.02
CA SER A 104 13.02 5.32 4.37
C SER A 104 14.08 5.91 3.44
N GLY A 105 15.18 5.18 3.22
CA GLY A 105 16.30 5.65 2.39
C GLY A 105 15.93 5.80 0.92
N ILE A 106 15.17 4.85 0.36
CA ILE A 106 14.70 4.89 -1.03
C ILE A 106 13.74 6.06 -1.22
N SER A 107 12.75 6.20 -0.33
CA SER A 107 11.80 7.31 -0.38
C SER A 107 12.49 8.66 -0.36
N MET A 108 13.37 8.90 0.61
CA MET A 108 14.08 10.18 0.71
C MET A 108 14.98 10.46 -0.49
N LYS A 109 15.61 9.43 -1.07
CA LYS A 109 16.48 9.61 -2.25
C LYS A 109 15.69 10.06 -3.49
N TYR A 110 14.53 9.49 -3.74
CA TYR A 110 13.81 9.67 -5.01
C TYR A 110 12.64 10.66 -4.91
N ASN A 111 12.07 10.85 -3.73
CA ASN A 111 10.94 11.75 -3.50
C ASN A 111 11.31 12.99 -2.67
N GLY A 112 12.56 13.06 -2.14
CA GLY A 112 12.99 14.18 -1.30
C GLY A 112 12.64 14.01 0.17
N GLU A 113 12.79 15.09 0.92
CA GLU A 113 12.62 15.11 2.38
C GLU A 113 11.16 15.20 2.84
N TYR A 114 10.25 15.43 1.90
CA TYR A 114 8.80 15.46 2.13
C TYR A 114 8.12 14.49 1.19
N LEU A 115 7.40 13.53 1.74
CA LEU A 115 6.61 12.56 1.01
C LEU A 115 5.12 12.90 1.17
N ASP A 116 4.40 13.13 0.07
CA ASP A 116 2.99 13.54 0.12
C ASP A 116 2.08 12.42 0.63
N LEU A 117 2.30 11.21 0.14
CA LEU A 117 1.48 10.03 0.45
C LEU A 117 2.34 8.77 0.50
N HIS A 118 2.17 7.97 1.55
CA HIS A 118 2.76 6.63 1.66
C HIS A 118 1.68 5.56 1.75
N CYS A 119 1.82 4.50 0.96
CA CYS A 119 0.83 3.43 0.88
C CYS A 119 1.42 2.08 1.26
N GLY A 120 0.62 1.23 1.88
CA GLY A 120 0.98 -0.16 2.19
C GLY A 120 -0.20 -1.01 2.62
N GLY A 121 0.04 -2.26 2.94
CA GLY A 121 -0.96 -3.11 3.58
C GLY A 121 -1.23 -2.67 5.02
N ILE A 122 -2.38 -3.04 5.56
CA ILE A 122 -2.73 -2.72 6.95
C ILE A 122 -1.72 -3.28 7.96
N ASP A 123 -1.07 -4.39 7.63
CA ASP A 123 -0.02 -5.01 8.44
C ASP A 123 1.29 -4.21 8.44
N ASN A 124 1.47 -3.26 7.52
CA ASN A 124 2.60 -2.35 7.53
C ASN A 124 2.41 -1.16 8.49
N ALA A 125 1.19 -0.85 8.91
CA ALA A 125 0.96 0.25 9.84
C ALA A 125 1.84 0.11 11.10
N PHE A 126 1.92 -1.14 11.61
CA PHE A 126 2.81 -1.50 12.70
C PHE A 126 3.43 -2.90 12.44
N PRO A 127 4.76 -3.06 12.62
CA PRO A 127 5.71 -2.02 13.04
C PRO A 127 6.34 -1.23 11.86
N HIS A 128 6.14 -1.63 10.59
CA HIS A 128 6.95 -1.18 9.46
C HIS A 128 6.89 0.33 9.23
N HIS A 129 5.70 0.88 8.95
CA HIS A 129 5.53 2.33 8.72
C HIS A 129 5.80 3.16 9.98
N THR A 130 5.45 2.63 11.15
CA THR A 130 5.81 3.27 12.44
C THR A 130 7.33 3.42 12.57
N ASN A 131 8.10 2.39 12.19
CA ASN A 131 9.56 2.43 12.21
C ASN A 131 10.14 3.34 11.12
N GLU A 132 9.49 3.40 9.93
CA GLU A 132 9.90 4.37 8.90
C GLU A 132 9.73 5.81 9.37
N ILE A 133 8.61 6.15 10.03
CA ILE A 133 8.38 7.47 10.63
C ILE A 133 9.48 7.77 11.65
N ALA A 134 9.72 6.84 12.57
CA ALA A 134 10.74 6.97 13.60
C ALA A 134 12.12 7.31 13.01
N GLN A 135 12.55 6.57 12.00
CA GLN A 135 13.82 6.75 11.31
C GLN A 135 13.90 8.08 10.55
N SER A 136 12.87 8.29 9.70
CA SER A 136 12.87 9.42 8.77
C SER A 136 12.78 10.75 9.49
N GLU A 137 11.85 10.90 10.44
CA GLU A 137 11.68 12.17 11.17
C GLU A 137 12.82 12.45 12.13
N SER A 138 13.41 11.43 12.77
CA SER A 138 14.61 11.60 13.59
C SER A 138 15.84 11.96 12.75
N TYR A 139 15.95 11.45 11.53
CA TYR A 139 17.02 11.81 10.60
C TYR A 139 16.85 13.22 10.05
N LEU A 140 15.64 13.59 9.63
CA LEU A 140 15.33 14.87 8.99
C LEU A 140 15.22 16.02 9.99
N GLY A 141 14.68 15.75 11.18
CA GLY A 141 14.38 16.77 12.20
C GLY A 141 13.05 17.50 11.99
N HIS A 142 12.18 16.95 11.12
CA HIS A 142 10.84 17.48 10.84
C HIS A 142 9.88 16.34 10.42
N PRO A 143 8.53 16.57 10.44
CA PRO A 143 7.56 15.60 9.94
C PRO A 143 7.82 15.23 8.47
N TRP A 144 7.73 13.94 8.17
CA TRP A 144 8.13 13.40 6.87
C TRP A 144 6.95 13.20 5.90
N CYS A 145 5.89 12.51 6.34
CA CYS A 145 4.77 12.15 5.49
C CYS A 145 3.43 12.43 6.18
N PRO A 146 2.59 13.34 5.63
CA PRO A 146 1.33 13.73 6.27
C PRO A 146 0.19 12.73 6.00
N GLN A 147 0.26 11.93 4.93
CA GLN A 147 -0.84 11.05 4.53
C GLN A 147 -0.38 9.60 4.35
N TRP A 148 -1.14 8.70 4.98
CA TRP A 148 -0.88 7.26 4.99
C TRP A 148 -2.11 6.49 4.53
N CYS A 149 -1.93 5.60 3.55
CA CYS A 149 -3.00 4.75 3.05
C CYS A 149 -2.69 3.28 3.38
N HIS A 150 -3.51 2.67 4.23
CA HIS A 150 -3.37 1.26 4.61
C HIS A 150 -4.51 0.44 4.01
N VAL A 151 -4.16 -0.46 3.10
CA VAL A 151 -5.12 -1.30 2.38
C VAL A 151 -5.34 -2.60 3.15
N ALA A 152 -6.60 -2.96 3.39
CA ALA A 152 -6.96 -4.22 4.02
C ALA A 152 -6.59 -5.43 3.13
N HIS A 153 -6.44 -6.60 3.75
CA HIS A 153 -6.00 -7.80 3.06
C HIS A 153 -7.02 -8.33 2.04
N LEU A 154 -6.49 -8.84 0.94
CA LEU A 154 -7.19 -9.81 0.11
C LEU A 154 -7.03 -11.20 0.75
N ASN A 155 -8.12 -11.75 1.23
CA ASN A 155 -8.17 -13.06 1.85
C ASN A 155 -8.71 -14.11 0.88
N THR A 156 -8.43 -15.38 1.15
CA THR A 156 -9.14 -16.52 0.57
C THR A 156 -10.08 -17.13 1.61
N GLU A 157 -10.93 -18.08 1.26
CA GLU A 157 -11.80 -18.79 2.22
C GLU A 157 -11.00 -19.45 3.35
N GLY A 158 -9.76 -19.84 3.08
CA GLY A 158 -8.83 -20.40 4.07
C GLY A 158 -8.04 -19.35 4.89
N GLY A 159 -8.41 -18.05 4.81
CA GLY A 159 -7.73 -16.94 5.48
C GLY A 159 -6.73 -16.20 4.59
N LYS A 160 -5.67 -15.62 5.18
CA LYS A 160 -4.65 -14.86 4.44
C LYS A 160 -3.98 -15.73 3.38
N MET A 161 -3.93 -15.24 2.15
CA MET A 161 -3.21 -15.88 1.05
C MET A 161 -1.72 -15.93 1.37
N SER A 162 -1.11 -17.12 1.37
CA SER A 162 0.32 -17.27 1.62
C SER A 162 0.97 -18.24 0.64
N LYS A 163 2.25 -17.98 0.30
CA LYS A 163 3.06 -18.84 -0.59
C LYS A 163 3.20 -20.28 -0.07
N SER A 164 3.15 -20.48 1.24
CA SER A 164 3.38 -21.78 1.89
C SER A 164 2.22 -22.77 1.74
N LYS A 165 1.04 -22.34 1.27
CA LYS A 165 -0.15 -23.19 1.12
C LYS A 165 -0.36 -23.77 -0.30
N GLY A 166 0.60 -23.63 -1.20
CA GLY A 166 0.68 -24.39 -2.45
C GLY A 166 -0.05 -23.79 -3.66
N GLU A 167 -1.08 -22.99 -3.52
CA GLU A 167 -1.71 -22.25 -4.63
C GLU A 167 -1.40 -20.76 -4.52
N PHE A 168 -0.44 -20.30 -5.32
CA PHE A 168 -0.11 -18.90 -5.41
C PHE A 168 -0.95 -18.25 -6.51
N LEU A 169 -1.99 -17.52 -6.12
CA LEU A 169 -2.83 -16.78 -7.05
C LEU A 169 -2.08 -15.55 -7.57
N THR A 170 -1.79 -15.56 -8.87
CA THR A 170 -1.16 -14.45 -9.60
C THR A 170 -2.09 -13.94 -10.68
N VAL A 171 -1.88 -12.71 -11.16
CA VAL A 171 -2.59 -12.18 -12.33
C VAL A 171 -2.35 -13.08 -13.55
N SER A 172 -1.12 -13.57 -13.74
CA SER A 172 -0.81 -14.50 -14.83
C SER A 172 -1.61 -15.81 -14.77
N LEU A 173 -1.93 -16.31 -13.56
CA LEU A 173 -2.82 -17.46 -13.42
C LEU A 173 -4.25 -17.16 -13.86
N LEU A 174 -4.74 -15.93 -13.60
CA LEU A 174 -6.06 -15.50 -14.08
C LEU A 174 -6.09 -15.50 -15.62
N GLU A 175 -5.07 -14.92 -16.27
CA GLU A 175 -4.93 -14.92 -17.73
C GLU A 175 -4.87 -16.33 -18.31
N GLN A 176 -4.09 -17.23 -17.70
CA GLN A 176 -3.99 -18.64 -18.11
C GLN A 176 -5.33 -19.38 -17.99
N LYS A 177 -6.17 -18.98 -17.05
CA LYS A 177 -7.54 -19.50 -16.88
C LYS A 177 -8.59 -18.79 -17.76
N GLY A 178 -8.16 -17.80 -18.58
CA GLY A 178 -9.02 -17.09 -19.52
C GLY A 178 -9.77 -15.89 -18.90
N TYR A 179 -9.39 -15.44 -17.70
CA TYR A 179 -9.95 -14.24 -17.09
C TYR A 179 -9.26 -12.98 -17.61
N ASP A 180 -10.06 -11.93 -17.86
CA ASP A 180 -9.54 -10.59 -18.13
C ASP A 180 -9.01 -9.97 -16.82
N PRO A 181 -7.74 -9.50 -16.77
CA PRO A 181 -7.20 -8.78 -15.61
C PRO A 181 -8.02 -7.56 -15.20
N LEU A 182 -8.70 -6.90 -16.15
CA LEU A 182 -9.56 -5.74 -15.85
C LEU A 182 -10.81 -6.13 -15.09
N ALA A 183 -11.35 -7.33 -15.34
CA ALA A 183 -12.44 -7.86 -14.53
C ALA A 183 -12.02 -8.13 -13.08
N TYR A 184 -10.77 -8.56 -12.85
CA TYR A 184 -10.20 -8.65 -11.50
C TYR A 184 -10.01 -7.26 -10.88
N ARG A 185 -9.53 -6.27 -11.64
CA ARG A 185 -9.47 -4.88 -11.16
C ARG A 185 -10.87 -4.38 -10.77
N PHE A 186 -11.88 -4.64 -11.58
CA PHE A 186 -13.27 -4.30 -11.27
C PHE A 186 -13.75 -4.99 -10.00
N PHE A 187 -13.43 -6.28 -9.80
CA PHE A 187 -13.70 -7.01 -8.55
C PHE A 187 -13.11 -6.27 -7.32
N CYS A 188 -11.86 -5.84 -7.40
CA CYS A 188 -11.22 -5.11 -6.31
C CYS A 188 -11.88 -3.75 -6.04
N LEU A 189 -12.27 -3.01 -7.09
CA LEU A 189 -12.90 -1.68 -6.97
C LEU A 189 -14.33 -1.72 -6.40
N GLN A 190 -14.99 -2.88 -6.42
CA GLN A 190 -16.33 -3.05 -5.82
C GLN A 190 -16.33 -3.01 -4.29
N SER A 191 -15.15 -3.08 -3.66
CA SER A 191 -15.00 -2.97 -2.21
C SER A 191 -14.20 -1.72 -1.83
N HIS A 192 -14.50 -1.16 -0.68
CA HIS A 192 -13.68 -0.08 -0.11
C HIS A 192 -12.34 -0.65 0.36
N TYR A 193 -11.22 0.04 0.11
CA TYR A 193 -9.87 -0.43 0.43
C TYR A 193 -9.61 -0.72 1.91
N ARG A 194 -10.39 -0.10 2.83
CA ARG A 194 -10.32 -0.37 4.28
C ARG A 194 -11.04 -1.64 4.71
N LYS A 195 -11.75 -2.31 3.80
CA LYS A 195 -12.46 -3.57 4.09
C LYS A 195 -11.71 -4.74 3.49
N SER A 196 -11.55 -5.79 4.27
CA SER A 196 -11.02 -7.06 3.76
C SER A 196 -11.89 -7.58 2.63
N LEU A 197 -11.24 -7.98 1.55
CA LEU A 197 -11.88 -8.57 0.39
C LEU A 197 -11.61 -10.08 0.38
N VAL A 198 -12.64 -10.88 0.16
CA VAL A 198 -12.51 -12.34 0.07
C VAL A 198 -12.53 -12.76 -1.40
N PHE A 199 -11.41 -13.31 -1.85
CA PHE A 199 -11.30 -13.88 -3.18
C PHE A 199 -11.83 -15.32 -3.17
N THR A 200 -12.80 -15.58 -4.04
CA THR A 200 -13.20 -16.91 -4.48
C THR A 200 -13.35 -16.88 -6.00
N TRP A 201 -13.26 -18.03 -6.64
CA TRP A 201 -13.53 -18.11 -8.08
C TRP A 201 -14.96 -17.69 -8.42
N GLU A 202 -15.93 -18.04 -7.56
CA GLU A 202 -17.32 -17.63 -7.70
C GLU A 202 -17.48 -16.09 -7.62
N ASN A 203 -16.84 -15.45 -6.66
CA ASN A 203 -16.88 -13.99 -6.53
C ASN A 203 -16.24 -13.31 -7.75
N LEU A 204 -15.16 -13.87 -8.29
CA LEU A 204 -14.54 -13.38 -9.52
C LEU A 204 -15.48 -13.57 -10.72
N ASP A 205 -16.11 -14.74 -10.88
CA ASP A 205 -17.07 -15.00 -11.96
C ASP A 205 -18.24 -14.02 -11.93
N ASN A 206 -18.75 -13.72 -10.74
CA ASN A 206 -19.79 -12.70 -10.55
C ASN A 206 -19.33 -11.30 -10.97
N ALA A 207 -18.09 -10.94 -10.64
CA ALA A 207 -17.50 -9.67 -11.07
C ALA A 207 -17.27 -9.62 -12.59
N VAL A 208 -16.80 -10.70 -13.20
CA VAL A 208 -16.67 -10.84 -14.66
C VAL A 208 -18.00 -10.62 -15.36
N ALA A 209 -19.06 -11.30 -14.89
CA ALA A 209 -20.40 -11.14 -15.45
C ALA A 209 -20.92 -9.70 -15.32
N ALA A 210 -20.69 -9.05 -14.18
CA ALA A 210 -21.08 -7.66 -13.94
C ALA A 210 -20.28 -6.68 -14.81
N TYR A 211 -18.97 -6.89 -14.95
CA TYR A 211 -18.08 -6.08 -15.78
C TYR A 211 -18.48 -6.19 -17.27
N ASN A 212 -18.64 -7.40 -17.79
CA ASN A 212 -19.07 -7.62 -19.16
C ASN A 212 -20.45 -7.00 -19.46
N LYS A 213 -21.38 -7.09 -18.50
CA LYS A 213 -22.69 -6.45 -18.63
C LYS A 213 -22.59 -4.91 -18.63
N LEU A 214 -21.67 -4.35 -17.86
CA LEU A 214 -21.39 -2.91 -17.87
C LEU A 214 -20.85 -2.49 -19.23
N LEU A 215 -19.82 -3.17 -19.76
CA LEU A 215 -19.23 -2.90 -21.07
C LEU A 215 -20.25 -3.02 -22.20
N ALA A 216 -21.08 -4.05 -22.19
CA ALA A 216 -22.15 -4.23 -23.18
C ALA A 216 -23.16 -3.08 -23.19
N LYS A 217 -23.50 -2.53 -22.02
CA LYS A 217 -24.37 -1.36 -21.92
C LYS A 217 -23.70 -0.07 -22.43
N ILE A 218 -22.41 0.08 -22.20
CA ILE A 218 -21.64 1.22 -22.69
C ILE A 218 -21.50 1.13 -24.22
N ALA A 219 -21.18 -0.03 -24.74
CA ALA A 219 -21.09 -0.29 -26.19
C ALA A 219 -22.42 -0.05 -26.94
N ALA A 220 -23.55 -0.10 -26.27
CA ALA A 220 -24.86 0.22 -26.86
C ALA A 220 -25.10 1.75 -26.98
N LEU A 221 -24.29 2.59 -26.37
CA LEU A 221 -24.35 4.04 -26.56
C LEU A 221 -23.81 4.40 -27.95
N THR A 222 -24.45 5.37 -28.59
CA THR A 222 -24.06 5.80 -29.95
C THR A 222 -23.14 7.00 -29.87
N PRO A 223 -21.85 6.89 -30.27
CA PRO A 223 -20.94 8.03 -30.31
C PRO A 223 -21.51 9.15 -31.20
N GLY A 224 -21.40 10.40 -30.74
CA GLY A 224 -21.90 11.57 -31.48
C GLY A 224 -23.41 11.72 -31.54
N LYS A 225 -24.19 10.90 -30.84
CA LYS A 225 -25.62 11.06 -30.74
C LYS A 225 -26.00 12.13 -29.71
N GLY A 226 -26.36 13.29 -30.23
CA GLY A 226 -26.64 14.51 -29.48
C GLY A 226 -25.37 15.26 -29.07
N ASP A 227 -25.56 16.49 -28.61
CA ASP A 227 -24.48 17.29 -28.07
C ASP A 227 -24.25 16.95 -26.60
N VAL A 228 -23.05 17.23 -26.11
CA VAL A 228 -22.73 17.12 -24.70
C VAL A 228 -23.50 18.20 -23.94
N ASP A 229 -24.31 17.81 -22.98
CA ASP A 229 -24.96 18.70 -22.02
C ASP A 229 -23.98 19.02 -20.88
N PRO A 230 -23.44 20.25 -20.80
CA PRO A 230 -22.45 20.61 -19.81
C PRO A 230 -22.98 20.52 -18.37
N ALA A 231 -24.27 20.85 -18.14
CA ALA A 231 -24.85 20.83 -16.81
C ALA A 231 -25.02 19.40 -16.30
N ALA A 232 -25.55 18.50 -17.14
CA ALA A 232 -25.67 17.09 -16.80
C ALA A 232 -24.29 16.40 -16.62
N LEU A 233 -23.30 16.76 -17.44
CA LEU A 233 -21.94 16.26 -17.31
C LEU A 233 -21.31 16.69 -15.97
N GLU A 234 -21.45 17.95 -15.59
CA GLU A 234 -20.92 18.49 -14.34
C GLU A 234 -21.59 17.85 -13.11
N GLU A 235 -22.92 17.64 -13.16
CA GLU A 235 -23.63 16.91 -12.09
C GLU A 235 -23.06 15.49 -11.90
N LEU A 236 -22.86 14.75 -13.00
CA LEU A 236 -22.31 13.39 -12.95
C LEU A 236 -20.86 13.38 -12.43
N LYS A 237 -20.03 14.33 -12.87
CA LYS A 237 -18.66 14.50 -12.37
C LYS A 237 -18.64 14.82 -10.88
N THR A 238 -19.50 15.74 -10.43
CA THR A 238 -19.63 16.08 -9.00
C THR A 238 -19.96 14.86 -8.15
N ARG A 239 -20.88 14.00 -8.61
CA ARG A 239 -21.24 12.76 -7.90
C ARG A 239 -20.07 11.79 -7.83
N PHE A 240 -19.32 11.63 -8.91
CA PHE A 240 -18.14 10.77 -8.94
C PHE A 240 -17.05 11.31 -8.01
N THR A 241 -16.73 12.61 -8.13
CA THR A 241 -15.72 13.27 -7.28
C THR A 241 -16.10 13.14 -5.80
N LYS A 242 -17.38 13.36 -5.46
CA LYS A 242 -17.85 13.18 -4.07
C LYS A 242 -17.65 11.76 -3.55
N ALA A 243 -17.78 10.73 -4.40
CA ALA A 243 -17.49 9.35 -4.00
C ALA A 243 -15.99 9.14 -3.76
N MET A 244 -15.14 9.71 -4.63
CA MET A 244 -13.69 9.60 -4.50
C MET A 244 -13.14 10.42 -3.33
N ASP A 245 -13.65 11.63 -3.10
CA ASP A 245 -13.27 12.50 -1.98
C ASP A 245 -13.70 11.91 -0.63
N ASN A 246 -14.67 11.01 -0.63
CA ASN A 246 -15.07 10.26 0.55
C ASN A 246 -14.15 9.05 0.79
N ASP A 247 -12.88 9.33 1.06
CA ASP A 247 -11.86 8.34 1.39
C ASP A 247 -11.71 7.25 0.30
N LEU A 248 -11.60 7.69 -0.95
CA LEU A 248 -11.44 6.81 -2.12
C LEU A 248 -12.52 5.71 -2.20
N ASN A 249 -13.78 6.06 -1.98
CA ASN A 249 -14.88 5.10 -1.98
C ASN A 249 -15.22 4.59 -3.39
N THR A 250 -14.36 3.70 -3.89
CA THR A 250 -14.49 3.13 -5.24
C THR A 250 -15.77 2.34 -5.43
N SER A 251 -16.32 1.73 -4.39
CA SER A 251 -17.60 1.02 -4.50
C SER A 251 -18.76 1.97 -4.81
N MET A 252 -18.75 3.18 -4.25
CA MET A 252 -19.70 4.23 -4.60
C MET A 252 -19.41 4.80 -5.99
N ALA A 253 -18.14 4.99 -6.35
CA ALA A 253 -17.75 5.44 -7.69
C ALA A 253 -18.23 4.47 -8.79
N VAL A 254 -18.11 3.16 -8.57
CA VAL A 254 -18.66 2.12 -9.46
C VAL A 254 -20.19 2.23 -9.55
N THR A 255 -20.88 2.56 -8.47
CA THR A 255 -22.33 2.81 -8.49
C THR A 255 -22.67 3.99 -9.41
N VAL A 256 -21.86 5.06 -9.40
CA VAL A 256 -22.07 6.23 -10.29
C VAL A 256 -21.96 5.84 -11.77
N LEU A 257 -21.14 4.84 -12.16
CA LEU A 257 -21.10 4.35 -13.55
C LEU A 257 -22.49 3.86 -14.01
N TYR A 258 -23.19 3.13 -13.16
CA TYR A 258 -24.56 2.66 -13.47
C TYR A 258 -25.57 3.80 -13.50
N ASP A 259 -25.37 4.84 -12.69
CA ASP A 259 -26.21 6.02 -12.70
C ASP A 259 -26.02 6.84 -13.97
N VAL A 260 -24.79 6.95 -14.50
CA VAL A 260 -24.53 7.56 -15.82
C VAL A 260 -25.38 6.88 -16.90
N LEU A 261 -25.41 5.54 -16.92
CA LEU A 261 -26.18 4.78 -17.93
C LEU A 261 -27.68 5.00 -17.82
N LYS A 262 -28.21 5.30 -16.63
CA LYS A 262 -29.62 5.57 -16.36
C LYS A 262 -29.99 7.06 -16.51
N ALA A 263 -29.00 7.96 -16.58
CA ALA A 263 -29.24 9.38 -16.65
C ALA A 263 -30.08 9.76 -17.88
N LYS A 264 -30.99 10.71 -17.69
CA LYS A 264 -31.83 11.25 -18.77
C LYS A 264 -31.07 12.35 -19.52
N THR A 265 -30.05 11.96 -20.24
CA THR A 265 -29.19 12.86 -21.03
C THR A 265 -28.76 12.17 -22.33
N THR A 266 -28.02 12.87 -23.19
CA THR A 266 -27.53 12.37 -24.48
C THR A 266 -26.48 11.27 -24.30
N ASP A 267 -26.34 10.41 -25.31
CA ASP A 267 -25.28 9.39 -25.32
C ASP A 267 -23.89 10.04 -25.33
N ALA A 268 -23.73 11.20 -25.99
CA ALA A 268 -22.49 11.97 -26.00
C ALA A 268 -22.10 12.42 -24.57
N THR A 269 -23.06 12.90 -23.76
CA THR A 269 -22.83 13.27 -22.36
C THR A 269 -22.42 12.07 -21.50
N LYS A 270 -23.09 10.94 -21.69
CA LYS A 270 -22.77 9.68 -20.97
C LYS A 270 -21.37 9.19 -21.27
N LEU A 271 -21.00 9.15 -22.55
CA LEU A 271 -19.67 8.73 -22.97
C LEU A 271 -18.59 9.68 -22.42
N ALA A 272 -18.80 10.99 -22.46
CA ALA A 272 -17.88 11.98 -21.90
C ALA A 272 -17.69 11.82 -20.38
N ALA A 273 -18.74 11.48 -19.64
CA ALA A 273 -18.66 11.20 -18.22
C ALA A 273 -17.87 9.91 -17.95
N LEU A 274 -18.20 8.82 -18.67
CA LEU A 274 -17.53 7.53 -18.51
C LEU A 274 -16.04 7.60 -18.84
N ASP A 275 -15.67 8.30 -19.91
CA ASP A 275 -14.28 8.54 -20.30
C ASP A 275 -13.51 9.30 -19.21
N SER A 276 -14.12 10.36 -18.66
CA SER A 276 -13.53 11.09 -17.52
C SER A 276 -13.32 10.22 -16.29
N PHE A 277 -14.26 9.34 -15.94
CA PHE A 277 -14.17 8.47 -14.78
C PHE A 277 -13.16 7.33 -14.97
N ASP A 278 -13.04 6.86 -16.20
CA ASP A 278 -12.10 5.79 -16.54
C ASP A 278 -10.64 6.21 -16.45
N GLN A 279 -10.35 7.51 -16.57
CA GLN A 279 -9.03 8.06 -16.26
C GLN A 279 -8.57 7.79 -14.83
N VAL A 280 -9.52 7.61 -13.91
CA VAL A 280 -9.27 7.26 -12.50
C VAL A 280 -9.39 5.76 -12.30
N LEU A 281 -10.46 5.14 -12.83
CA LEU A 281 -10.77 3.73 -12.57
C LEU A 281 -9.87 2.78 -13.38
N GLY A 282 -9.49 3.15 -14.61
CA GLY A 282 -8.62 2.36 -15.49
C GLY A 282 -9.23 1.01 -15.83
N LEU A 283 -10.49 1.00 -16.25
CA LEU A 283 -11.29 -0.18 -16.58
C LEU A 283 -11.51 -0.36 -18.09
N LYS A 284 -10.96 0.53 -18.94
CA LYS A 284 -11.16 0.55 -20.39
C LYS A 284 -12.64 0.57 -20.79
N LEU A 285 -13.39 1.47 -20.15
CA LEU A 285 -14.85 1.51 -20.29
C LEU A 285 -15.31 1.94 -21.69
N THR A 286 -14.54 2.77 -22.38
CA THR A 286 -14.89 3.39 -23.67
C THR A 286 -13.97 2.96 -24.83
N GLU A 287 -13.02 2.06 -24.57
CA GLU A 287 -12.10 1.51 -25.58
C GLU A 287 -12.71 0.36 -26.41
#